data_0189fdb0d185b35b6583ebfbb0d63e8b
#
_entry.id   0189fdb0d185b35b6583ebfbb0d63e8b
#
_cell.length_a   1.000
_cell.length_b   1.000
_cell.length_c   1.000
_cell.angle_alpha   90.00
_cell.angle_beta   90.00
_cell.angle_gamma   90.00
#
_symmetry.space_group_name_H-M   'P 1'
#
loop_
_entity.id
_entity.type
_entity.pdbx_description
1 polymer ?
#
loop_
_entity_poly.entity_id
_entity_poly.type
_entity_poly.pdbx_seq_one_letter_code
_entity_poly.pdbx_strand_id
1 'polypeptide(L)'
;METDLNKVLFQALKDEDKRAIMEALQKGADINAKDNDNDGMTALMYASEDGNLGIVDLLIANGADVNAKDNNGWTALMFASFDDNLEVATLLIKEGADVNAKDNDGVSALMLASIEGNLDIATLLIKEGADVNAKDTFTYGKTSLMYAAESGEKEIANLLIKEGAYVNAKDKDGKTSLMYASEKGNLDIADLLIAQGANIHAKDRDGKTALIYAAESGEKEVANLLISKGADVNAKDIDGRTALMYASESGKLEVANLLISKGANVHAKDKNGETALMYASKFGELDTAALLIKKGADINAKDNLGFTAIKFALLFGKQDMVKLIIEKGKLYLLQ
;
A
#
# COMPACT_ATOMS: atom_id res chain seq x y z
N MET A 1 -10.32 -49.60 8.29
CA MET A 1 -10.02 -48.16 8.38
C MET A 1 -11.35 -47.46 8.19
N GLU A 2 -11.82 -46.77 9.20
CA GLU A 2 -13.02 -45.91 9.09
C GLU A 2 -12.70 -44.78 8.12
N THR A 3 -13.51 -44.63 7.10
CA THR A 3 -13.27 -43.57 6.08
C THR A 3 -13.53 -42.25 6.75
N ASP A 4 -12.55 -41.35 6.76
CA ASP A 4 -12.70 -40.00 7.26
C ASP A 4 -13.67 -39.22 6.35
N LEU A 5 -14.91 -39.10 6.78
CA LEU A 5 -15.99 -38.52 6.00
C LEU A 5 -15.75 -37.04 5.71
N ASN A 6 -15.03 -36.33 6.59
CA ASN A 6 -14.67 -34.92 6.35
C ASN A 6 -13.67 -34.79 5.18
N LYS A 7 -12.71 -35.71 5.09
CA LYS A 7 -11.80 -35.78 3.92
C LYS A 7 -12.54 -36.05 2.62
N VAL A 8 -13.57 -36.94 2.69
CA VAL A 8 -14.42 -37.18 1.52
C VAL A 8 -15.20 -35.93 1.12
N LEU A 9 -15.73 -35.18 2.10
CA LEU A 9 -16.40 -33.91 1.86
C LEU A 9 -15.48 -32.89 1.17
N PHE A 10 -14.26 -32.67 1.70
CA PHE A 10 -13.30 -31.74 1.12
C PHE A 10 -12.83 -32.18 -0.28
N GLN A 11 -12.69 -33.48 -0.53
CA GLN A 11 -12.37 -33.96 -1.88
C GLN A 11 -13.54 -33.72 -2.85
N ALA A 12 -14.77 -33.96 -2.42
CA ALA A 12 -15.96 -33.72 -3.23
C ALA A 12 -16.15 -32.21 -3.56
N LEU A 13 -15.73 -31.32 -2.66
CA LEU A 13 -15.68 -29.87 -2.92
C LEU A 13 -14.66 -29.52 -4.01
N LYS A 14 -13.43 -30.04 -3.91
CA LYS A 14 -12.38 -29.84 -4.93
C LYS A 14 -12.79 -30.37 -6.32
N ASP A 15 -13.59 -31.42 -6.34
CA ASP A 15 -14.13 -32.01 -7.57
C ASP A 15 -15.43 -31.33 -8.04
N GLU A 16 -15.93 -30.33 -7.29
CA GLU A 16 -17.23 -29.62 -7.49
C GLU A 16 -18.44 -30.58 -7.63
N ASP A 17 -18.33 -31.77 -7.05
CA ASP A 17 -19.37 -32.80 -7.15
C ASP A 17 -20.45 -32.64 -6.06
N LYS A 18 -21.52 -31.90 -6.40
CA LYS A 18 -22.67 -31.66 -5.51
C LYS A 18 -23.29 -32.95 -4.97
N ARG A 19 -23.29 -34.01 -5.78
CA ARG A 19 -23.87 -35.30 -5.37
C ARG A 19 -22.96 -35.96 -4.32
N ALA A 20 -21.66 -35.97 -4.55
CA ALA A 20 -20.71 -36.53 -3.58
C ALA A 20 -20.69 -35.73 -2.26
N ILE A 21 -20.83 -34.38 -2.33
CA ILE A 21 -20.99 -33.52 -1.15
C ILE A 21 -22.22 -33.96 -0.34
N MET A 22 -23.37 -34.10 -0.98
CA MET A 22 -24.61 -34.52 -0.31
C MET A 22 -24.49 -35.94 0.27
N GLU A 23 -23.87 -36.86 -0.43
CA GLU A 23 -23.65 -38.23 0.07
C GLU A 23 -22.72 -38.23 1.30
N ALA A 24 -21.66 -37.40 1.31
CA ALA A 24 -20.77 -37.27 2.46
C ALA A 24 -21.52 -36.72 3.69
N LEU A 25 -22.31 -35.66 3.52
CA LEU A 25 -23.13 -35.07 4.59
C LEU A 25 -24.18 -36.06 5.14
N GLN A 26 -24.88 -36.79 4.26
CA GLN A 26 -25.85 -37.81 4.67
C GLN A 26 -25.23 -38.97 5.43
N LYS A 27 -23.94 -39.27 5.18
CA LYS A 27 -23.17 -40.31 5.89
C LYS A 27 -22.62 -39.79 7.21
N GLY A 28 -22.78 -38.49 7.53
CA GLY A 28 -22.37 -37.91 8.80
C GLY A 28 -21.07 -37.11 8.77
N ALA A 29 -20.64 -36.66 7.59
CA ALA A 29 -19.58 -35.65 7.54
C ALA A 29 -20.05 -34.37 8.26
N ASP A 30 -19.17 -33.74 9.04
CA ASP A 30 -19.46 -32.49 9.71
C ASP A 30 -19.34 -31.34 8.69
N ILE A 31 -20.47 -30.68 8.40
CA ILE A 31 -20.53 -29.57 7.46
C ILE A 31 -19.66 -28.38 7.86
N ASN A 32 -19.39 -28.23 9.16
CA ASN A 32 -18.55 -27.18 9.73
C ASN A 32 -17.15 -27.67 10.08
N ALA A 33 -16.77 -28.88 9.61
CA ALA A 33 -15.42 -29.38 9.78
C ALA A 33 -14.39 -28.38 9.22
N LYS A 34 -13.25 -28.29 9.90
CA LYS A 34 -12.11 -27.50 9.45
C LYS A 34 -11.08 -28.40 8.76
N ASP A 35 -10.64 -28.00 7.57
CA ASP A 35 -9.54 -28.66 6.86
C ASP A 35 -8.20 -28.21 7.47
N ASN A 36 -7.63 -29.08 8.31
CA ASN A 36 -6.35 -28.80 8.97
C ASN A 36 -5.15 -28.81 8.00
N ASP A 37 -5.31 -29.36 6.81
CA ASP A 37 -4.28 -29.36 5.76
C ASP A 37 -4.29 -28.02 4.98
N ASN A 38 -5.33 -27.18 5.16
CA ASN A 38 -5.46 -25.87 4.51
C ASN A 38 -6.05 -24.82 5.48
N ASP A 39 -5.24 -24.34 6.39
CA ASP A 39 -5.51 -23.23 7.32
C ASP A 39 -6.85 -23.28 8.08
N GLY A 40 -7.46 -24.45 8.19
CA GLY A 40 -8.72 -24.62 8.89
C GLY A 40 -9.93 -24.09 8.14
N MET A 41 -9.85 -24.02 6.81
CA MET A 41 -10.98 -23.63 5.96
C MET A 41 -12.14 -24.60 6.11
N THR A 42 -13.37 -24.08 6.09
CA THR A 42 -14.61 -24.88 6.05
C THR A 42 -15.05 -25.13 4.61
N ALA A 43 -15.97 -26.09 4.42
CA ALA A 43 -16.59 -26.35 3.13
C ALA A 43 -17.18 -25.08 2.47
N LEU A 44 -17.81 -24.22 3.28
CA LEU A 44 -18.41 -22.97 2.81
C LEU A 44 -17.35 -21.97 2.33
N MET A 45 -16.18 -21.92 2.98
CA MET A 45 -15.08 -21.05 2.57
C MET A 45 -14.51 -21.44 1.20
N TYR A 46 -14.25 -22.72 0.98
CA TYR A 46 -13.82 -23.25 -0.34
C TYR A 46 -14.81 -22.88 -1.45
N ALA A 47 -16.11 -23.19 -1.23
CA ALA A 47 -17.13 -22.88 -2.23
C ALA A 47 -17.30 -21.37 -2.48
N SER A 48 -16.96 -20.54 -1.48
CA SER A 48 -17.02 -19.08 -1.59
C SER A 48 -15.81 -18.49 -2.30
N GLU A 49 -14.62 -19.07 -2.10
CA GLU A 49 -13.40 -18.77 -2.84
C GLU A 49 -13.56 -19.11 -4.33
N ASP A 50 -14.06 -20.32 -4.63
CA ASP A 50 -14.30 -20.80 -6.00
C ASP A 50 -15.47 -20.10 -6.71
N GLY A 51 -16.28 -19.29 -5.99
CA GLY A 51 -17.45 -18.62 -6.55
C GLY A 51 -18.61 -19.57 -6.92
N ASN A 52 -18.60 -20.80 -6.40
CA ASN A 52 -19.62 -21.79 -6.76
C ASN A 52 -20.93 -21.58 -6.00
N LEU A 53 -21.73 -20.60 -6.48
CA LEU A 53 -23.02 -20.21 -5.86
C LEU A 53 -23.91 -21.41 -5.54
N GLY A 54 -23.95 -22.41 -6.42
CA GLY A 54 -24.81 -23.56 -6.22
C GLY A 54 -24.32 -24.57 -5.18
N ILE A 55 -23.02 -24.57 -4.82
CA ILE A 55 -22.48 -25.33 -3.69
C ILE A 55 -22.67 -24.48 -2.41
N VAL A 56 -22.44 -23.19 -2.46
CA VAL A 56 -22.68 -22.26 -1.34
C VAL A 56 -24.14 -22.39 -0.86
N ASP A 57 -25.12 -22.29 -1.76
CA ASP A 57 -26.55 -22.43 -1.45
C ASP A 57 -26.84 -23.81 -0.82
N LEU A 58 -26.28 -24.88 -1.39
CA LEU A 58 -26.40 -26.24 -0.86
C LEU A 58 -25.88 -26.35 0.57
N LEU A 59 -24.69 -25.81 0.84
CA LEU A 59 -24.06 -25.90 2.16
C LEU A 59 -24.83 -25.11 3.19
N ILE A 60 -25.27 -23.90 2.87
CA ILE A 60 -26.07 -23.05 3.77
C ILE A 60 -27.39 -23.74 4.09
N ALA A 61 -28.10 -24.28 3.08
CA ALA A 61 -29.34 -25.00 3.26
C ALA A 61 -29.22 -26.24 4.14
N ASN A 62 -28.02 -26.81 4.27
CA ASN A 62 -27.70 -27.94 5.15
C ASN A 62 -27.05 -27.54 6.48
N GLY A 63 -27.05 -26.25 6.83
CA GLY A 63 -26.67 -25.75 8.16
C GLY A 63 -25.20 -25.37 8.31
N ALA A 64 -24.50 -25.03 7.21
CA ALA A 64 -23.16 -24.44 7.29
C ALA A 64 -23.21 -23.12 8.07
N ASP A 65 -22.24 -22.94 8.97
CA ASP A 65 -22.08 -21.69 9.71
C ASP A 65 -21.48 -20.61 8.80
N VAL A 66 -22.32 -19.65 8.43
CA VAL A 66 -21.98 -18.53 7.53
C VAL A 66 -20.90 -17.64 8.11
N ASN A 67 -20.76 -17.60 9.44
CA ASN A 67 -19.80 -16.77 10.17
C ASN A 67 -18.61 -17.56 10.73
N ALA A 68 -18.44 -18.83 10.35
CA ALA A 68 -17.26 -19.60 10.71
C ALA A 68 -16.00 -18.86 10.29
N LYS A 69 -14.93 -19.03 11.07
CA LYS A 69 -13.62 -18.46 10.79
C LYS A 69 -12.58 -19.56 10.62
N ASP A 70 -11.71 -19.42 9.63
CA ASP A 70 -10.52 -20.24 9.49
C ASP A 70 -9.48 -19.94 10.60
N ASN A 71 -8.27 -20.47 10.50
CA ASN A 71 -7.21 -20.22 11.49
C ASN A 71 -6.65 -18.80 11.44
N ASN A 72 -6.79 -18.11 10.31
CA ASN A 72 -6.39 -16.72 10.11
C ASN A 72 -7.50 -15.73 10.49
N GLY A 73 -8.69 -16.24 10.82
CA GLY A 73 -9.87 -15.46 11.14
C GLY A 73 -10.70 -15.05 9.92
N TRP A 74 -10.37 -15.60 8.73
CA TRP A 74 -11.13 -15.31 7.51
C TRP A 74 -12.49 -16.00 7.53
N THR A 75 -13.50 -15.31 7.00
CA THR A 75 -14.86 -15.81 6.81
C THR A 75 -15.13 -16.11 5.34
N ALA A 76 -16.21 -16.87 5.05
CA ALA A 76 -16.64 -17.11 3.67
C ALA A 76 -16.90 -15.80 2.89
N LEU A 77 -17.43 -14.76 3.56
CA LEU A 77 -17.63 -13.44 2.95
C LEU A 77 -16.31 -12.75 2.58
N MET A 78 -15.24 -12.94 3.38
CA MET A 78 -13.91 -12.41 3.07
C MET A 78 -13.32 -13.05 1.81
N PHE A 79 -13.41 -14.38 1.68
CA PHE A 79 -13.00 -15.09 0.48
C PHE A 79 -13.76 -14.60 -0.75
N ALA A 80 -15.11 -14.58 -0.68
CA ALA A 80 -15.93 -14.07 -1.77
C ALA A 80 -15.60 -12.62 -2.14
N SER A 81 -15.20 -11.80 -1.15
CA SER A 81 -14.87 -10.39 -1.37
C SER A 81 -13.49 -10.18 -1.97
N PHE A 82 -12.57 -11.09 -1.73
CA PHE A 82 -11.22 -11.09 -2.29
C PHE A 82 -11.24 -11.56 -3.76
N ASP A 83 -11.99 -12.63 -4.05
CA ASP A 83 -12.04 -13.29 -5.36
C ASP A 83 -13.13 -12.77 -6.31
N ASP A 84 -13.73 -11.61 -6.01
CA ASP A 84 -14.77 -10.93 -6.82
C ASP A 84 -16.05 -11.75 -7.06
N ASN A 85 -16.42 -12.60 -6.11
CA ASN A 85 -17.57 -13.49 -6.21
C ASN A 85 -18.88 -12.79 -5.72
N LEU A 86 -19.38 -11.82 -6.49
CA LEU A 86 -20.49 -10.94 -6.10
C LEU A 86 -21.78 -11.70 -5.73
N GLU A 87 -22.17 -12.70 -6.53
CA GLU A 87 -23.39 -13.48 -6.28
C GLU A 87 -23.28 -14.27 -4.98
N VAL A 88 -22.11 -14.83 -4.69
CA VAL A 88 -21.81 -15.54 -3.44
C VAL A 88 -21.84 -14.57 -2.26
N ALA A 89 -21.17 -13.43 -2.36
CA ALA A 89 -21.19 -12.40 -1.33
C ALA A 89 -22.61 -11.93 -1.03
N THR A 90 -23.42 -11.74 -2.06
CA THR A 90 -24.85 -11.35 -1.93
C THR A 90 -25.65 -12.41 -1.17
N LEU A 91 -25.45 -13.69 -1.50
CA LEU A 91 -26.12 -14.78 -0.81
C LEU A 91 -25.67 -14.88 0.65
N LEU A 92 -24.36 -14.85 0.91
CA LEU A 92 -23.82 -14.92 2.27
C LEU A 92 -24.36 -13.81 3.17
N ILE A 93 -24.42 -12.57 2.68
CA ILE A 93 -24.97 -11.43 3.43
C ILE A 93 -26.45 -11.63 3.70
N LYS A 94 -27.23 -12.06 2.72
CA LYS A 94 -28.66 -12.37 2.87
C LYS A 94 -28.90 -13.44 3.93
N GLU A 95 -28.03 -14.42 4.03
CA GLU A 95 -28.10 -15.53 5.01
C GLU A 95 -27.40 -15.20 6.34
N GLY A 96 -27.05 -13.93 6.59
CA GLY A 96 -26.62 -13.41 7.88
C GLY A 96 -25.11 -13.37 8.10
N ALA A 97 -24.30 -13.30 7.04
CA ALA A 97 -22.87 -13.03 7.19
C ALA A 97 -22.64 -11.67 7.84
N ASP A 98 -21.75 -11.63 8.83
CA ASP A 98 -21.33 -10.38 9.47
C ASP A 98 -20.44 -9.57 8.52
N VAL A 99 -21.00 -8.51 7.95
CA VAL A 99 -20.33 -7.60 7.01
C VAL A 99 -19.12 -6.90 7.63
N ASN A 100 -19.13 -6.75 8.97
CA ASN A 100 -18.07 -6.10 9.73
C ASN A 100 -17.13 -7.08 10.44
N ALA A 101 -17.24 -8.37 10.13
CA ALA A 101 -16.28 -9.36 10.64
C ALA A 101 -14.84 -8.93 10.32
N LYS A 102 -13.95 -9.21 11.25
CA LYS A 102 -12.51 -8.96 11.09
C LYS A 102 -11.74 -10.25 11.25
N ASP A 103 -10.70 -10.42 10.44
CA ASP A 103 -9.72 -11.47 10.62
C ASP A 103 -8.81 -11.21 11.83
N ASN A 104 -7.79 -12.05 12.03
CA ASN A 104 -6.84 -11.90 13.15
C ASN A 104 -5.99 -10.63 13.05
N ASP A 105 -5.85 -10.08 11.86
CA ASP A 105 -5.11 -8.86 11.55
C ASP A 105 -6.01 -7.61 11.55
N GLY A 106 -7.31 -7.80 11.82
CA GLY A 106 -8.30 -6.72 11.85
C GLY A 106 -8.76 -6.30 10.45
N VAL A 107 -8.43 -7.06 9.41
CA VAL A 107 -8.84 -6.81 8.03
C VAL A 107 -10.29 -7.22 7.85
N SER A 108 -11.09 -6.41 7.17
CA SER A 108 -12.49 -6.67 6.86
C SER A 108 -12.70 -7.00 5.38
N ALA A 109 -13.87 -7.55 5.03
CA ALA A 109 -14.25 -7.81 3.64
C ALA A 109 -14.15 -6.55 2.76
N LEU A 110 -14.55 -5.36 3.28
CA LEU A 110 -14.44 -4.09 2.55
C LEU A 110 -12.98 -3.68 2.28
N MET A 111 -12.05 -3.98 3.21
CA MET A 111 -10.63 -3.74 2.99
C MET A 111 -10.08 -4.65 1.90
N LEU A 112 -10.46 -5.94 1.88
CA LEU A 112 -10.07 -6.89 0.84
C LEU A 112 -10.58 -6.46 -0.53
N ALA A 113 -11.87 -6.13 -0.65
CA ALA A 113 -12.43 -5.58 -1.89
C ALA A 113 -11.74 -4.29 -2.33
N SER A 114 -11.23 -3.49 -1.37
CA SER A 114 -10.50 -2.24 -1.68
C SER A 114 -9.05 -2.48 -2.14
N ILE A 115 -8.46 -3.60 -1.77
CA ILE A 115 -7.12 -4.03 -2.25
C ILE A 115 -7.20 -4.53 -3.68
N GLU A 116 -8.21 -5.37 -3.96
CA GLU A 116 -8.33 -6.12 -5.22
C GLU A 116 -9.10 -5.34 -6.32
N GLY A 117 -9.72 -4.21 -6.00
CA GLY A 117 -10.45 -3.41 -6.98
C GLY A 117 -11.89 -3.85 -7.21
N ASN A 118 -12.46 -4.67 -6.34
CA ASN A 118 -13.78 -5.31 -6.50
C ASN A 118 -14.91 -4.32 -6.18
N LEU A 119 -15.19 -3.42 -7.12
CA LEU A 119 -16.09 -2.26 -6.95
C LEU A 119 -17.53 -2.66 -6.61
N ASP A 120 -18.07 -3.68 -7.29
CA ASP A 120 -19.46 -4.12 -7.08
C ASP A 120 -19.63 -4.72 -5.68
N ILE A 121 -18.65 -5.48 -5.22
CA ILE A 121 -18.62 -6.03 -3.85
C ILE A 121 -18.45 -4.92 -2.82
N ALA A 122 -17.52 -3.97 -3.03
CA ALA A 122 -17.36 -2.82 -2.14
C ALA A 122 -18.69 -2.02 -2.03
N THR A 123 -19.39 -1.83 -3.14
CA THR A 123 -20.70 -1.17 -3.18
C THR A 123 -21.74 -1.95 -2.38
N LEU A 124 -21.79 -3.27 -2.56
CA LEU A 124 -22.68 -4.16 -1.81
C LEU A 124 -22.41 -4.07 -0.31
N LEU A 125 -21.14 -4.26 0.10
CA LEU A 125 -20.73 -4.24 1.50
C LEU A 125 -21.09 -2.91 2.19
N ILE A 126 -20.83 -1.78 1.55
CA ILE A 126 -21.16 -0.46 2.09
C ILE A 126 -22.68 -0.29 2.23
N LYS A 127 -23.45 -0.68 1.23
CA LYS A 127 -24.91 -0.65 1.27
C LYS A 127 -25.48 -1.48 2.43
N GLU A 128 -24.86 -2.61 2.73
CA GLU A 128 -25.25 -3.52 3.81
C GLU A 128 -24.61 -3.18 5.17
N GLY A 129 -23.98 -1.99 5.28
CA GLY A 129 -23.55 -1.41 6.55
C GLY A 129 -22.10 -1.70 6.95
N ALA A 130 -21.20 -1.96 5.98
CA ALA A 130 -19.78 -2.04 6.28
C ALA A 130 -19.25 -0.70 6.81
N ASP A 131 -18.44 -0.75 7.88
CA ASP A 131 -17.77 0.43 8.42
C ASP A 131 -16.65 0.92 7.50
N VAL A 132 -16.94 1.98 6.74
CA VAL A 132 -16.04 2.62 5.78
C VAL A 132 -14.76 3.14 6.44
N ASN A 133 -14.80 3.44 7.74
CA ASN A 133 -13.69 4.01 8.50
C ASN A 133 -13.02 2.99 9.44
N ALA A 134 -13.39 1.71 9.34
CA ALA A 134 -12.71 0.65 10.08
C ALA A 134 -11.21 0.67 9.83
N LYS A 135 -10.45 0.30 10.85
CA LYS A 135 -8.99 0.16 10.78
C LYS A 135 -8.59 -1.27 11.05
N ASP A 136 -7.59 -1.76 10.31
CA ASP A 136 -6.91 -2.99 10.64
C ASP A 136 -6.10 -2.86 11.95
N THR A 137 -5.59 -3.96 12.47
CA THR A 137 -4.81 -3.98 13.72
C THR A 137 -3.35 -4.35 13.52
N PHE A 138 -3.02 -5.11 12.50
CA PHE A 138 -1.69 -5.66 12.25
C PHE A 138 -0.86 -4.80 11.29
N THR A 139 -1.43 -4.38 10.15
CA THR A 139 -0.72 -3.58 9.15
C THR A 139 -0.84 -2.08 9.38
N TYR A 140 -0.53 -1.65 10.62
CA TYR A 140 -0.42 -0.23 10.97
C TYR A 140 -1.72 0.57 11.13
N GLY A 141 -2.91 -0.03 11.11
CA GLY A 141 -4.17 0.69 11.29
C GLY A 141 -4.63 1.39 10.02
N LYS A 142 -4.44 0.73 8.87
CA LYS A 142 -4.93 1.22 7.58
C LYS A 142 -6.44 1.15 7.50
N THR A 143 -7.02 2.08 6.75
CA THR A 143 -8.44 2.08 6.35
C THR A 143 -8.60 1.55 4.91
N SER A 144 -9.83 1.20 4.52
CA SER A 144 -10.14 0.83 3.13
C SER A 144 -9.68 1.89 2.11
N LEU A 145 -9.80 3.18 2.44
CA LEU A 145 -9.33 4.27 1.56
C LEU A 145 -7.79 4.29 1.42
N MET A 146 -7.04 3.89 2.45
CA MET A 146 -5.58 3.77 2.36
C MET A 146 -5.18 2.59 1.48
N TYR A 147 -5.88 1.47 1.58
CA TYR A 147 -5.68 0.32 0.72
C TYR A 147 -5.99 0.65 -0.75
N ALA A 148 -7.16 1.22 -1.05
CA ALA A 148 -7.51 1.67 -2.40
C ALA A 148 -6.47 2.68 -2.96
N ALA A 149 -5.96 3.57 -2.10
CA ALA A 149 -4.94 4.55 -2.50
C ALA A 149 -3.57 3.91 -2.78
N GLU A 150 -3.23 2.84 -2.08
CA GLU A 150 -2.00 2.07 -2.29
C GLU A 150 -2.09 1.20 -3.54
N SER A 151 -3.21 0.49 -3.74
CA SER A 151 -3.41 -0.43 -4.88
C SER A 151 -3.71 0.30 -6.20
N GLY A 152 -4.17 1.54 -6.17
CA GLY A 152 -4.48 2.30 -7.38
C GLY A 152 -5.96 2.26 -7.78
N GLU A 153 -6.84 1.82 -6.87
CA GLU A 153 -8.25 1.57 -7.11
C GLU A 153 -9.09 2.86 -7.01
N LYS A 154 -9.07 3.65 -8.10
CA LYS A 154 -9.68 4.99 -8.15
C LYS A 154 -11.17 4.99 -7.93
N GLU A 155 -11.89 4.08 -8.57
CA GLU A 155 -13.35 3.97 -8.49
C GLU A 155 -13.79 3.64 -7.07
N ILE A 156 -13.07 2.75 -6.40
CA ILE A 156 -13.31 2.41 -4.98
C ILE A 156 -12.94 3.59 -4.08
N ALA A 157 -11.80 4.25 -4.30
CA ALA A 157 -11.45 5.43 -3.54
C ALA A 157 -12.54 6.51 -3.63
N ASN A 158 -13.08 6.74 -4.84
CA ASN A 158 -14.19 7.68 -5.05
C ASN A 158 -15.47 7.25 -4.33
N LEU A 159 -15.83 5.95 -4.41
CA LEU A 159 -16.96 5.37 -3.67
C LEU A 159 -16.80 5.59 -2.17
N LEU A 160 -15.67 5.19 -1.60
CA LEU A 160 -15.40 5.31 -0.17
C LEU A 160 -15.50 6.77 0.32
N ILE A 161 -14.94 7.72 -0.44
CA ILE A 161 -15.02 9.14 -0.08
C ILE A 161 -16.47 9.64 -0.12
N LYS A 162 -17.23 9.27 -1.14
CA LYS A 162 -18.64 9.61 -1.26
C LYS A 162 -19.48 9.07 -0.10
N GLU A 163 -19.12 7.89 0.40
CA GLU A 163 -19.79 7.22 1.52
C GLU A 163 -19.18 7.57 2.89
N GLY A 164 -18.38 8.65 2.95
CA GLY A 164 -17.92 9.27 4.20
C GLY A 164 -16.60 8.77 4.77
N ALA A 165 -15.71 8.22 3.93
CA ALA A 165 -14.36 7.90 4.36
C ALA A 165 -13.59 9.15 4.80
N TYR A 166 -12.88 9.07 5.92
CA TYR A 166 -12.07 10.18 6.41
C TYR A 166 -10.80 10.33 5.57
N VAL A 167 -10.84 11.30 4.62
CA VAL A 167 -9.75 11.56 3.66
C VAL A 167 -8.39 11.80 4.34
N ASN A 168 -8.41 12.42 5.53
CA ASN A 168 -7.22 12.74 6.32
C ASN A 168 -6.96 11.76 7.48
N ALA A 169 -7.59 10.57 7.46
CA ALA A 169 -7.27 9.54 8.43
C ALA A 169 -5.77 9.22 8.40
N LYS A 170 -5.24 8.90 9.57
CA LYS A 170 -3.84 8.49 9.73
C LYS A 170 -3.79 7.06 10.26
N ASP A 171 -2.87 6.27 9.72
CA ASP A 171 -2.51 4.99 10.29
C ASP A 171 -1.66 5.14 11.57
N LYS A 172 -1.12 4.03 12.10
CA LYS A 172 -0.28 4.04 13.30
C LYS A 172 1.05 4.79 13.11
N ASP A 173 1.57 4.86 11.88
CA ASP A 173 2.79 5.60 11.56
C ASP A 173 2.51 7.06 11.17
N GLY A 174 1.24 7.44 11.13
CA GLY A 174 0.81 8.80 10.77
C GLY A 174 0.69 9.00 9.26
N LYS A 175 0.83 7.93 8.44
CA LYS A 175 0.64 8.01 6.97
C LYS A 175 -0.83 8.20 6.64
N THR A 176 -1.09 8.99 5.60
CA THR A 176 -2.41 9.24 5.03
C THR A 176 -2.58 8.55 3.69
N SER A 177 -3.84 8.44 3.21
CA SER A 177 -4.11 7.90 1.86
C SER A 177 -3.35 8.65 0.76
N LEU A 178 -3.16 9.98 0.89
CA LEU A 178 -2.38 10.77 -0.06
C LEU A 178 -0.90 10.36 -0.07
N MET A 179 -0.32 9.99 1.07
CA MET A 179 1.06 9.50 1.15
C MET A 179 1.21 8.13 0.47
N TYR A 180 0.24 7.22 0.66
CA TYR A 180 0.21 5.93 -0.03
C TYR A 180 0.09 6.10 -1.55
N ALA A 181 -0.88 6.90 -2.03
CA ALA A 181 -1.01 7.21 -3.45
C ALA A 181 0.27 7.83 -4.03
N SER A 182 0.95 8.68 -3.25
CA SER A 182 2.18 9.36 -3.67
C SER A 182 3.38 8.42 -3.76
N GLU A 183 3.48 7.46 -2.83
CA GLU A 183 4.52 6.43 -2.81
C GLU A 183 4.41 5.46 -4.00
N LYS A 184 3.17 5.15 -4.41
CA LYS A 184 2.87 4.20 -5.49
C LYS A 184 2.71 4.84 -6.87
N GLY A 185 2.76 6.17 -6.98
CA GLY A 185 2.60 6.88 -8.25
C GLY A 185 1.15 6.96 -8.75
N ASN A 186 0.16 6.72 -7.90
CA ASN A 186 -1.25 6.68 -8.25
C ASN A 186 -1.80 8.12 -8.44
N LEU A 187 -1.46 8.71 -9.60
CA LEU A 187 -1.72 10.12 -9.92
C LEU A 187 -3.19 10.50 -9.82
N ASP A 188 -4.06 9.69 -10.40
CA ASP A 188 -5.51 9.97 -10.43
C ASP A 188 -6.12 9.98 -9.03
N ILE A 189 -5.64 9.08 -8.15
CA ILE A 189 -6.10 9.02 -6.76
C ILE A 189 -5.52 10.19 -5.97
N ALA A 190 -4.26 10.55 -6.20
CA ALA A 190 -3.67 11.71 -5.55
C ALA A 190 -4.44 12.99 -5.90
N ASP A 191 -4.81 13.19 -7.17
CA ASP A 191 -5.62 14.36 -7.58
C ASP A 191 -7.03 14.30 -6.99
N LEU A 192 -7.69 13.12 -6.98
CA LEU A 192 -8.97 12.92 -6.32
C LEU A 192 -8.91 13.28 -4.84
N LEU A 193 -7.95 12.72 -4.09
CA LEU A 193 -7.79 12.98 -2.66
C LEU A 193 -7.57 14.47 -2.37
N ILE A 194 -6.73 15.15 -3.17
CA ILE A 194 -6.48 16.59 -3.03
C ILE A 194 -7.76 17.39 -3.31
N ALA A 195 -8.50 17.04 -4.36
CA ALA A 195 -9.78 17.67 -4.69
C ALA A 195 -10.82 17.51 -3.56
N GLN A 196 -10.73 16.42 -2.80
CA GLN A 196 -11.59 16.11 -1.65
C GLN A 196 -11.02 16.58 -0.30
N GLY A 197 -10.04 17.50 -0.33
CA GLY A 197 -9.51 18.14 0.87
C GLY A 197 -8.44 17.38 1.63
N ALA A 198 -7.70 16.48 0.96
CA ALA A 198 -6.52 15.89 1.56
C ALA A 198 -5.49 16.97 1.94
N ASN A 199 -4.95 16.87 3.14
CA ASN A 199 -3.94 17.80 3.62
C ASN A 199 -2.58 17.48 2.99
N ILE A 200 -2.19 18.28 1.99
CA ILE A 200 -0.92 18.16 1.25
C ILE A 200 0.30 18.34 2.17
N HIS A 201 0.14 19.08 3.27
CA HIS A 201 1.21 19.35 4.23
C HIS A 201 1.24 18.37 5.40
N ALA A 202 0.37 17.34 5.40
CA ALA A 202 0.38 16.32 6.43
C ALA A 202 1.77 15.68 6.55
N LYS A 203 2.15 15.39 7.79
CA LYS A 203 3.38 14.69 8.11
C LYS A 203 3.05 13.41 8.87
N ASP A 204 3.77 12.34 8.54
CA ASP A 204 3.78 11.11 9.31
C ASP A 204 4.60 11.25 10.60
N ARG A 205 4.86 10.14 11.30
CA ARG A 205 5.67 10.13 12.53
C ARG A 205 7.13 10.53 12.30
N ASP A 206 7.68 10.21 11.12
CA ASP A 206 9.04 10.57 10.73
C ASP A 206 9.12 11.98 10.13
N GLY A 207 7.99 12.68 10.04
CA GLY A 207 7.90 14.03 9.48
C GLY A 207 7.91 14.05 7.96
N LYS A 208 7.81 12.88 7.29
CA LYS A 208 7.72 12.79 5.83
C LYS A 208 6.38 13.29 5.35
N THR A 209 6.40 14.01 4.22
CA THR A 209 5.21 14.48 3.50
C THR A 209 4.94 13.61 2.27
N ALA A 210 3.76 13.75 1.66
CA ALA A 210 3.43 13.09 0.40
C ALA A 210 4.48 13.38 -0.71
N LEU A 211 5.00 14.61 -0.76
CA LEU A 211 6.06 14.97 -1.73
C LEU A 211 7.37 14.22 -1.47
N ILE A 212 7.73 13.99 -0.21
CA ILE A 212 8.92 13.19 0.13
C ILE A 212 8.75 11.74 -0.34
N TYR A 213 7.57 11.14 -0.13
CA TYR A 213 7.27 9.79 -0.61
C TYR A 213 7.35 9.69 -2.14
N ALA A 214 6.71 10.62 -2.87
CA ALA A 214 6.81 10.68 -4.32
C ALA A 214 8.26 10.84 -4.81
N ALA A 215 9.07 11.63 -4.10
CA ALA A 215 10.47 11.86 -4.44
C ALA A 215 11.35 10.63 -4.19
N GLU A 216 11.13 9.92 -3.09
CA GLU A 216 11.85 8.70 -2.72
C GLU A 216 11.58 7.57 -3.72
N SER A 217 10.31 7.41 -4.13
CA SER A 217 9.90 6.38 -5.11
C SER A 217 10.21 6.77 -6.56
N GLY A 218 10.34 8.05 -6.86
CA GLY A 218 10.63 8.53 -8.22
C GLY A 218 9.39 8.92 -9.03
N GLU A 219 8.28 9.17 -8.36
CA GLU A 219 6.96 9.42 -8.96
C GLU A 219 6.83 10.87 -9.40
N LYS A 220 7.36 11.17 -10.59
CA LYS A 220 7.52 12.54 -11.13
C LYS A 220 6.18 13.25 -11.33
N GLU A 221 5.20 12.56 -11.89
CA GLU A 221 3.89 13.11 -12.20
C GLU A 221 3.15 13.51 -10.91
N VAL A 222 3.19 12.64 -9.90
CA VAL A 222 2.62 12.91 -8.58
C VAL A 222 3.37 14.03 -7.87
N ALA A 223 4.71 14.03 -7.91
CA ALA A 223 5.51 15.12 -7.36
C ALA A 223 5.16 16.47 -8.00
N ASN A 224 5.00 16.50 -9.34
CA ASN A 224 4.59 17.72 -10.05
C ASN A 224 3.17 18.17 -9.67
N LEU A 225 2.22 17.22 -9.55
CA LEU A 225 0.87 17.51 -9.07
C LEU A 225 0.92 18.15 -7.68
N LEU A 226 1.57 17.49 -6.71
CA LEU A 226 1.67 17.97 -5.33
C LEU A 226 2.24 19.40 -5.26
N ILE A 227 3.32 19.68 -5.99
CA ILE A 227 3.94 21.00 -6.03
C ILE A 227 2.99 22.03 -6.67
N SER A 228 2.30 21.67 -7.77
CA SER A 228 1.32 22.55 -8.41
C SER A 228 0.13 22.92 -7.51
N LYS A 229 -0.20 22.04 -6.58
CA LYS A 229 -1.25 22.22 -5.57
C LYS A 229 -0.74 22.86 -4.27
N GLY A 230 0.54 23.26 -4.22
CA GLY A 230 1.11 24.06 -3.13
C GLY A 230 1.93 23.26 -2.10
N ALA A 231 2.36 22.04 -2.40
CA ALA A 231 3.29 21.32 -1.53
C ALA A 231 4.59 22.14 -1.37
N ASP A 232 5.09 22.25 -0.13
CA ASP A 232 6.38 22.89 0.14
C ASP A 232 7.52 21.99 -0.35
N VAL A 233 8.19 22.44 -1.42
CA VAL A 233 9.31 21.72 -2.05
C VAL A 233 10.51 21.57 -1.11
N ASN A 234 10.62 22.43 -0.09
CA ASN A 234 11.70 22.42 0.90
C ASN A 234 11.27 21.89 2.27
N ALA A 235 10.09 21.25 2.36
CA ALA A 235 9.64 20.61 3.60
C ALA A 235 10.70 19.61 4.09
N LYS A 236 10.91 19.61 5.40
CA LYS A 236 11.87 18.73 6.07
C LYS A 236 11.16 17.71 6.95
N ASP A 237 11.67 16.50 6.93
CA ASP A 237 11.32 15.46 7.89
C ASP A 237 11.91 15.73 9.29
N ILE A 238 11.76 14.77 10.21
CA ILE A 238 12.31 14.91 11.58
C ILE A 238 13.84 14.98 11.61
N ASP A 239 14.54 14.41 10.61
CA ASP A 239 16.01 14.44 10.50
C ASP A 239 16.52 15.65 9.70
N GLY A 240 15.61 16.49 9.23
CA GLY A 240 15.94 17.68 8.44
C GLY A 240 16.15 17.37 6.96
N ARG A 241 15.83 16.16 6.51
CA ARG A 241 15.96 15.74 5.10
C ARG A 241 14.82 16.30 4.27
N THR A 242 15.14 16.70 3.04
CA THR A 242 14.19 17.24 2.06
C THR A 242 13.88 16.20 0.98
N ALA A 243 12.81 16.42 0.20
CA ALA A 243 12.47 15.58 -0.96
C ALA A 243 13.65 15.45 -1.94
N LEU A 244 14.44 16.52 -2.15
CA LEU A 244 15.63 16.47 -3.02
C LEU A 244 16.72 15.51 -2.47
N MET A 245 16.88 15.42 -1.16
CA MET A 245 17.85 14.49 -0.55
C MET A 245 17.41 13.04 -0.75
N TYR A 246 16.10 12.73 -0.60
CA TYR A 246 15.54 11.41 -0.87
C TYR A 246 15.65 11.02 -2.34
N ALA A 247 15.28 11.91 -3.27
CA ALA A 247 15.47 11.68 -4.70
C ALA A 247 16.95 11.46 -5.08
N SER A 248 17.87 12.15 -4.37
CA SER A 248 19.32 12.02 -4.60
C SER A 248 19.88 10.72 -4.06
N GLU A 249 19.38 10.24 -2.93
CA GLU A 249 19.74 8.95 -2.35
C GLU A 249 19.30 7.78 -3.24
N SER A 250 18.11 7.86 -3.79
CA SER A 250 17.50 6.81 -4.62
C SER A 250 17.80 6.95 -6.12
N GLY A 251 18.64 7.89 -6.53
CA GLY A 251 19.03 8.11 -7.93
C GLY A 251 17.88 8.56 -8.85
N LYS A 252 16.85 9.19 -8.30
CA LYS A 252 15.64 9.60 -9.06
C LYS A 252 15.87 10.90 -9.83
N LEU A 253 16.68 10.82 -10.89
CA LEU A 253 17.15 11.94 -11.68
C LEU A 253 16.04 12.90 -12.13
N GLU A 254 14.95 12.35 -12.69
CA GLU A 254 13.85 13.15 -13.23
C GLU A 254 13.12 13.95 -12.15
N VAL A 255 12.91 13.32 -10.98
CA VAL A 255 12.28 13.98 -9.83
C VAL A 255 13.25 15.01 -9.24
N ALA A 256 14.53 14.69 -9.11
CA ALA A 256 15.53 15.66 -8.64
C ALA A 256 15.57 16.91 -9.55
N ASN A 257 15.56 16.72 -10.88
CA ASN A 257 15.50 17.83 -11.83
C ASN A 257 14.19 18.64 -11.70
N LEU A 258 13.04 17.97 -11.55
CA LEU A 258 11.77 18.62 -11.29
C LEU A 258 11.83 19.46 -10.01
N LEU A 259 12.22 18.89 -8.88
CA LEU A 259 12.31 19.57 -7.58
C LEU A 259 13.18 20.81 -7.68
N ILE A 260 14.36 20.73 -8.29
CA ILE A 260 15.27 21.86 -8.47
C ILE A 260 14.63 22.95 -9.35
N SER A 261 13.95 22.55 -10.44
CA SER A 261 13.26 23.50 -11.32
C SER A 261 12.11 24.24 -10.62
N LYS A 262 11.56 23.64 -9.56
CA LYS A 262 10.48 24.17 -8.73
C LYS A 262 10.99 24.86 -7.46
N GLY A 263 12.29 25.11 -7.34
CA GLY A 263 12.88 25.90 -6.25
C GLY A 263 13.39 25.08 -5.06
N ALA A 264 13.62 23.78 -5.23
CA ALA A 264 14.31 23.03 -4.18
C ALA A 264 15.71 23.60 -3.91
N ASN A 265 16.03 23.77 -2.63
CA ASN A 265 17.32 24.30 -2.21
C ASN A 265 18.41 23.21 -2.30
N VAL A 266 19.27 23.32 -3.32
CA VAL A 266 20.39 22.38 -3.54
C VAL A 266 21.45 22.42 -2.43
N HIS A 267 21.46 23.48 -1.61
CA HIS A 267 22.39 23.68 -0.49
C HIS A 267 21.76 23.29 0.86
N ALA A 268 20.53 22.80 0.88
CA ALA A 268 19.88 22.38 2.12
C ALA A 268 20.74 21.33 2.85
N LYS A 269 20.78 21.46 4.16
CA LYS A 269 21.46 20.52 5.05
C LYS A 269 20.44 19.87 5.98
N ASP A 270 20.59 18.59 6.21
CA ASP A 270 19.90 17.85 7.24
C ASP A 270 20.51 18.11 8.65
N LYS A 271 20.07 17.38 9.67
CA LYS A 271 20.58 17.51 11.03
C LYS A 271 22.06 17.12 11.18
N ASN A 272 22.57 16.24 10.30
CA ASN A 272 23.97 15.84 10.26
C ASN A 272 24.84 16.81 9.46
N GLY A 273 24.23 17.81 8.81
CA GLY A 273 24.90 18.72 7.90
C GLY A 273 25.11 18.14 6.51
N GLU A 274 24.52 16.97 6.21
CA GLU A 274 24.62 16.32 4.91
C GLU A 274 23.74 17.03 3.87
N THR A 275 24.23 17.12 2.62
CA THR A 275 23.54 17.73 1.48
C THR A 275 23.05 16.66 0.50
N ALA A 276 22.16 17.04 -0.44
CA ALA A 276 21.72 16.15 -1.51
C ALA A 276 22.87 15.55 -2.31
N LEU A 277 23.95 16.34 -2.57
CA LEU A 277 25.16 15.84 -3.26
C LEU A 277 25.91 14.79 -2.44
N MET A 278 25.94 14.92 -1.12
CA MET A 278 26.55 13.90 -0.24
C MET A 278 25.76 12.60 -0.27
N TYR A 279 24.43 12.65 -0.27
CA TYR A 279 23.57 11.48 -0.45
C TYR A 279 23.81 10.78 -1.79
N ALA A 280 23.75 11.52 -2.92
CA ALA A 280 24.07 10.96 -4.23
C ALA A 280 25.47 10.33 -4.27
N SER A 281 26.45 10.94 -3.60
CA SER A 281 27.83 10.46 -3.56
C SER A 281 28.00 9.19 -2.71
N LYS A 282 27.28 9.08 -1.62
CA LYS A 282 27.26 7.93 -0.72
C LYS A 282 26.70 6.68 -1.41
N PHE A 283 25.63 6.86 -2.19
CA PHE A 283 24.94 5.78 -2.88
C PHE A 283 25.48 5.52 -4.29
N GLY A 284 26.24 6.46 -4.88
CA GLY A 284 26.89 6.29 -6.18
C GLY A 284 26.02 6.73 -7.36
N GLU A 285 25.07 7.62 -7.12
CA GLU A 285 24.08 8.09 -8.09
C GLU A 285 24.67 9.16 -9.00
N LEU A 286 25.40 8.71 -10.05
CA LEU A 286 26.27 9.55 -10.90
C LEU A 286 25.48 10.64 -11.62
N ASP A 287 24.37 10.30 -12.26
CA ASP A 287 23.59 11.25 -13.06
C ASP A 287 22.96 12.32 -12.18
N THR A 288 22.47 11.92 -11.01
CA THR A 288 21.90 12.85 -10.03
C THR A 288 22.97 13.75 -9.44
N ALA A 289 24.15 13.22 -9.13
CA ALA A 289 25.29 14.03 -8.67
C ALA A 289 25.75 15.04 -9.74
N ALA A 290 25.84 14.60 -11.00
CA ALA A 290 26.18 15.48 -12.12
C ALA A 290 25.14 16.59 -12.30
N LEU A 291 23.85 16.27 -12.17
CA LEU A 291 22.78 17.26 -12.18
C LEU A 291 22.93 18.27 -11.03
N LEU A 292 23.10 17.79 -9.79
CA LEU A 292 23.27 18.65 -8.62
C LEU A 292 24.44 19.62 -8.78
N ILE A 293 25.61 19.12 -9.23
CA ILE A 293 26.78 19.93 -9.49
C ILE A 293 26.47 20.97 -10.59
N LYS A 294 25.87 20.57 -11.71
CA LYS A 294 25.44 21.47 -12.78
C LYS A 294 24.49 22.56 -12.29
N LYS A 295 23.68 22.26 -11.28
CA LYS A 295 22.71 23.19 -10.67
C LYS A 295 23.29 23.98 -9.48
N GLY A 296 24.60 23.93 -9.29
CA GLY A 296 25.33 24.77 -8.34
C GLY A 296 25.52 24.17 -6.94
N ALA A 297 25.30 22.88 -6.75
CA ALA A 297 25.61 22.25 -5.46
C ALA A 297 27.08 22.45 -5.10
N ASP A 298 27.35 22.87 -3.86
CA ASP A 298 28.72 23.08 -3.37
C ASP A 298 29.45 21.73 -3.16
N ILE A 299 30.41 21.46 -4.03
CA ILE A 299 31.25 20.25 -4.00
C ILE A 299 32.07 20.16 -2.71
N ASN A 300 32.43 21.30 -2.12
CA ASN A 300 33.26 21.42 -0.95
C ASN A 300 32.48 21.56 0.36
N ALA A 301 31.15 21.52 0.28
CA ALA A 301 30.30 21.53 1.48
C ALA A 301 30.76 20.43 2.44
N LYS A 302 30.74 20.74 3.73
CA LYS A 302 31.09 19.80 4.81
C LYS A 302 29.91 19.53 5.67
N ASP A 303 29.75 18.27 6.06
CA ASP A 303 28.82 17.86 7.11
C ASP A 303 29.36 18.26 8.51
N ASN A 304 28.65 17.87 9.56
CA ASN A 304 29.03 18.20 10.95
C ASN A 304 30.34 17.50 11.40
N LEU A 305 30.77 16.46 10.70
CA LEU A 305 32.04 15.74 10.94
C LEU A 305 33.18 16.25 10.04
N GLY A 306 32.90 17.22 9.17
CA GLY A 306 33.85 17.76 8.20
C GLY A 306 33.99 16.92 6.93
N PHE A 307 33.10 15.95 6.68
CA PHE A 307 33.13 15.12 5.48
C PHE A 307 32.49 15.85 4.31
N THR A 308 33.07 15.67 3.13
CA THR A 308 32.57 16.21 1.85
C THR A 308 31.99 15.10 0.99
N ALA A 309 31.32 15.46 -0.09
CA ALA A 309 30.77 14.51 -1.05
C ALA A 309 31.79 13.48 -1.56
N ILE A 310 33.05 13.95 -1.88
CA ILE A 310 34.13 13.06 -2.31
C ILE A 310 34.57 12.11 -1.18
N LYS A 311 34.53 12.55 0.08
CA LYS A 311 34.88 11.70 1.22
C LYS A 311 33.86 10.57 1.39
N PHE A 312 32.55 10.85 1.21
CA PHE A 312 31.54 9.83 1.19
C PHE A 312 31.72 8.83 0.04
N ALA A 313 32.01 9.32 -1.19
CA ALA A 313 32.30 8.45 -2.32
C ALA A 313 33.48 7.50 -2.06
N LEU A 314 34.52 7.98 -1.44
CA LEU A 314 35.69 7.17 -1.06
C LEU A 314 35.36 6.14 0.02
N LEU A 315 34.64 6.53 1.08
CA LEU A 315 34.26 5.65 2.19
C LEU A 315 33.34 4.49 1.73
N PHE A 316 32.45 4.76 0.78
CA PHE A 316 31.52 3.78 0.24
C PHE A 316 31.99 3.11 -1.06
N GLY A 317 33.30 3.29 -1.45
CA GLY A 317 33.92 2.60 -2.58
C GLY A 317 33.40 3.03 -3.95
N LYS A 318 32.79 4.22 -4.08
CA LYS A 318 32.15 4.72 -5.31
C LYS A 318 33.19 5.39 -6.23
N GLN A 319 34.04 4.61 -6.87
CA GLN A 319 35.21 5.10 -7.65
C GLN A 319 34.81 6.04 -8.81
N ASP A 320 33.73 5.74 -9.53
CA ASP A 320 33.30 6.59 -10.64
C ASP A 320 32.73 7.92 -10.15
N MET A 321 32.10 7.93 -8.97
CA MET A 321 31.69 9.15 -8.30
C MET A 321 32.91 10.03 -7.91
N VAL A 322 33.96 9.41 -7.42
CA VAL A 322 35.21 10.13 -7.12
C VAL A 322 35.79 10.80 -8.37
N LYS A 323 35.85 10.07 -9.50
CA LYS A 323 36.25 10.62 -10.81
C LYS A 323 35.37 11.79 -11.23
N LEU A 324 34.05 11.61 -11.18
CA LEU A 324 33.08 12.65 -11.54
C LEU A 324 33.32 13.94 -10.74
N ILE A 325 33.42 13.83 -9.41
CA ILE A 325 33.58 14.99 -8.54
C ILE A 325 34.90 15.71 -8.83
N ILE A 326 36.02 14.97 -9.05
CA ILE A 326 37.31 15.54 -9.37
C ILE A 326 37.26 16.28 -10.73
N GLU A 327 36.68 15.67 -11.76
CA GLU A 327 36.56 16.28 -13.09
C GLU A 327 35.74 17.58 -13.03
N LYS A 328 34.59 17.55 -12.39
CA LYS A 328 33.73 18.74 -12.25
C LYS A 328 34.39 19.81 -11.37
N GLY A 329 35.07 19.40 -10.27
CA GLY A 329 35.80 20.33 -9.40
C GLY A 329 36.93 21.08 -10.12
N LYS A 330 37.63 20.44 -11.06
CA LYS A 330 38.66 21.12 -11.88
C LYS A 330 38.05 22.18 -12.81
N LEU A 331 36.87 21.93 -13.38
CA LEU A 331 36.17 22.91 -14.23
C LEU A 331 35.77 24.19 -13.46
N TYR A 332 35.42 24.06 -12.16
CA TYR A 332 35.07 25.23 -11.33
C TYR A 332 36.29 26.07 -10.92
N LEU A 333 37.51 25.50 -10.92
CA LEU A 333 38.73 26.25 -10.64
C LEU A 333 39.27 27.02 -11.85
N LEU A 334 38.72 26.76 -13.05
CA LEU A 334 39.11 27.38 -14.31
C LEU A 334 38.14 28.47 -14.81
N GLN A 335 37.03 28.67 -14.12
CA GLN A 335 36.07 29.75 -14.30
C GLN A 335 36.22 30.84 -13.21
#